data_915a5aea99460b5062584f3c77f3bc78
#
_entry.id   915a5aea99460b5062584f3c77f3bc78
#
_cell.length_a   1.000
_cell.length_b   1.000
_cell.length_c   1.000
_cell.angle_alpha   90.00
_cell.angle_beta   90.00
_cell.angle_gamma   90.00
#
_symmetry.space_group_name_H-M   'P 1'
#
loop_
_entity.id
_entity.type
_entity.pdbx_description
1 polymer ?
#
loop_
_entity_poly.entity_id
_entity_poly.type
_entity_poly.pdbx_seq_one_letter_code
_entity_poly.pdbx_strand_id
1 'polypeptide(L)'
;MSPESAEIMAKLGFGVLVVMQNEWPKAAEDIERYRQIASGVGHVPRPPIILTNISCAESRDEARERGLKYLSRKWDSIDRHYHFSDGHLAGVKGYEFYGKMTKTYAKMKDEGFRQKATDFYVSIQIVGTPDECLQQVRELHRLTGLDHLITEFAFGGMPHEESEVNMRLFADRVMPVLQRDPAFASARPSPDARPTSDTPTGGVFAPA
;
A
#
# COMPACT_ATOMS: atom_id res chain seq x y z
N MET A 1 -0.06 7.17 -2.85
CA MET A 1 1.00 8.00 -3.49
C MET A 1 0.34 9.29 -3.96
N SER A 2 0.91 10.47 -3.70
CA SER A 2 0.37 11.71 -4.27
C SER A 2 0.82 11.86 -5.73
N PRO A 3 0.05 12.56 -6.58
CA PRO A 3 0.43 12.79 -7.97
C PRO A 3 1.77 13.48 -8.12
N GLU A 4 2.06 14.46 -7.25
CA GLU A 4 3.31 15.22 -7.24
C GLU A 4 4.51 14.33 -6.90
N SER A 5 4.37 13.48 -5.88
CA SER A 5 5.42 12.53 -5.49
C SER A 5 5.70 11.52 -6.61
N ALA A 6 4.65 11.02 -7.28
CA ALA A 6 4.79 10.10 -8.41
C ALA A 6 5.60 10.72 -9.55
N GLU A 7 5.31 11.97 -9.88
CA GLU A 7 6.02 12.70 -10.94
C GLU A 7 7.51 12.93 -10.60
N ILE A 8 7.80 13.34 -9.35
CA ILE A 8 9.18 13.53 -8.88
C ILE A 8 9.95 12.20 -8.94
N MET A 9 9.38 11.12 -8.40
CA MET A 9 10.01 9.80 -8.40
C MET A 9 10.28 9.31 -9.83
N ALA A 10 9.30 9.49 -10.73
CA ALA A 10 9.45 9.12 -12.14
C ALA A 10 10.59 9.87 -12.82
N LYS A 11 10.67 11.20 -12.63
CA LYS A 11 11.73 12.04 -13.22
C LYS A 11 13.13 11.74 -12.68
N LEU A 12 13.22 11.25 -11.44
CA LEU A 12 14.48 10.87 -10.80
C LEU A 12 14.88 9.41 -11.06
N GLY A 13 14.05 8.62 -11.76
CA GLY A 13 14.30 7.21 -12.02
C GLY A 13 14.16 6.30 -10.79
N PHE A 14 13.47 6.75 -9.76
CA PHE A 14 13.19 5.95 -8.57
C PHE A 14 11.96 5.07 -8.73
N GLY A 15 11.95 3.92 -8.06
CA GLY A 15 10.75 3.08 -7.92
C GLY A 15 9.73 3.71 -6.98
N VAL A 16 8.50 3.22 -7.02
CA VAL A 16 7.40 3.71 -6.19
C VAL A 16 6.89 2.65 -5.23
N LEU A 17 6.60 3.07 -3.99
CA LEU A 17 5.82 2.33 -3.03
C LEU A 17 4.43 2.96 -2.94
N VAL A 18 3.42 2.17 -3.19
CA VAL A 18 2.01 2.59 -3.17
C VAL A 18 1.33 2.00 -1.94
N VAL A 19 0.97 2.85 -0.99
CA VAL A 19 0.07 2.46 0.10
C VAL A 19 -1.36 2.45 -0.45
N MET A 20 -2.07 1.33 -0.30
CA MET A 20 -3.40 1.17 -0.86
C MET A 20 -4.42 2.04 -0.11
N GLN A 21 -4.83 3.14 -0.76
CA GLN A 21 -5.76 4.15 -0.23
C GLN A 21 -6.87 4.52 -1.24
N ASN A 22 -6.76 4.04 -2.46
CA ASN A 22 -7.73 4.24 -3.53
C ASN A 22 -8.23 2.90 -4.05
N GLU A 23 -9.30 2.91 -4.82
CA GLU A 23 -9.74 1.74 -5.59
C GLU A 23 -8.60 1.22 -6.47
N TRP A 24 -8.51 -0.07 -6.64
CA TRP A 24 -7.41 -0.70 -7.38
C TRP A 24 -7.28 -0.23 -8.84
N PRO A 25 -8.39 -0.03 -9.60
CA PRO A 25 -8.29 0.57 -10.93
C PRO A 25 -7.67 1.96 -10.91
N LYS A 26 -8.02 2.79 -9.91
CA LYS A 26 -7.44 4.13 -9.77
C LYS A 26 -5.95 4.07 -9.41
N ALA A 27 -5.56 3.15 -8.54
CA ALA A 27 -4.16 2.93 -8.22
C ALA A 27 -3.36 2.47 -9.46
N ALA A 28 -3.96 1.62 -10.30
CA ALA A 28 -3.37 1.17 -11.55
C ALA A 28 -3.17 2.33 -12.56
N GLU A 29 -4.14 3.23 -12.69
CA GLU A 29 -4.02 4.45 -13.50
C GLU A 29 -2.86 5.34 -13.02
N ASP A 30 -2.74 5.55 -11.70
CA ASP A 30 -1.68 6.38 -11.12
C ASP A 30 -0.28 5.75 -11.32
N ILE A 31 -0.19 4.41 -11.27
CA ILE A 31 1.03 3.66 -11.59
C ILE A 31 1.37 3.76 -13.08
N GLU A 32 0.39 3.66 -13.96
CA GLU A 32 0.60 3.79 -15.39
C GLU A 32 1.09 5.18 -15.76
N ARG A 33 0.52 6.22 -15.14
CA ARG A 33 1.01 7.59 -15.30
C ARG A 33 2.47 7.74 -14.85
N TYR A 34 2.85 7.13 -13.72
CA TYR A 34 4.25 7.09 -13.28
C TYR A 34 5.14 6.45 -14.35
N ARG A 35 4.73 5.30 -14.93
CA ARG A 35 5.48 4.61 -15.99
C ARG A 35 5.68 5.47 -17.23
N GLN A 36 4.63 6.14 -17.67
CA GLN A 36 4.68 7.03 -18.83
C GLN A 36 5.65 8.20 -18.62
N ILE A 37 5.62 8.83 -17.45
CA ILE A 37 6.53 9.93 -17.13
C ILE A 37 7.98 9.43 -17.07
N ALA A 38 8.24 8.32 -16.38
CA ALA A 38 9.58 7.74 -16.27
C ALA A 38 10.16 7.40 -17.67
N SER A 39 9.38 6.71 -18.50
CA SER A 39 9.78 6.38 -19.87
C SER A 39 10.00 7.63 -20.74
N GLY A 40 9.15 8.64 -20.57
CA GLY A 40 9.26 9.91 -21.30
C GLY A 40 10.52 10.71 -21.03
N VAL A 41 11.18 10.48 -19.88
CA VAL A 41 12.47 11.07 -19.51
C VAL A 41 13.65 10.09 -19.65
N GLY A 42 13.43 8.93 -20.29
CA GLY A 42 14.47 7.96 -20.60
C GLY A 42 14.79 6.97 -19.48
N HIS A 43 14.00 6.90 -18.42
CA HIS A 43 14.15 5.88 -17.39
C HIS A 43 13.34 4.63 -17.70
N VAL A 44 13.86 3.46 -17.29
CA VAL A 44 13.10 2.20 -17.29
C VAL A 44 12.28 2.15 -16.00
N PRO A 45 10.93 2.23 -16.08
CA PRO A 45 10.11 2.22 -14.88
C PRO A 45 10.20 0.87 -14.17
N ARG A 46 10.43 0.92 -12.86
CA ARG A 46 10.44 -0.27 -12.03
C ARG A 46 8.99 -0.72 -11.70
N PRO A 47 8.75 -2.02 -11.55
CA PRO A 47 7.48 -2.49 -11.00
C PRO A 47 7.19 -1.85 -9.64
N PRO A 48 5.92 -1.53 -9.34
CA PRO A 48 5.58 -0.93 -8.07
C PRO A 48 5.67 -1.92 -6.92
N ILE A 49 6.01 -1.41 -5.74
CA ILE A 49 5.80 -2.09 -4.47
C ILE A 49 4.46 -1.64 -3.92
N ILE A 50 3.60 -2.55 -3.51
CA ILE A 50 2.29 -2.21 -2.93
C ILE A 50 2.25 -2.62 -1.47
N LEU A 51 1.78 -1.70 -0.60
CA LEU A 51 1.48 -1.95 0.79
C LEU A 51 -0.03 -2.00 0.99
N THR A 52 -0.54 -3.09 1.57
CA THR A 52 -1.95 -3.28 1.89
C THR A 52 -2.12 -3.97 3.25
N ASN A 53 -3.28 -3.73 3.88
CA ASN A 53 -3.69 -4.48 5.06
C ASN A 53 -4.27 -5.84 4.64
N ILE A 54 -4.04 -6.86 5.44
CA ILE A 54 -4.59 -8.19 5.22
C ILE A 54 -5.43 -8.62 6.42
N SER A 55 -6.68 -9.00 6.15
CA SER A 55 -7.52 -9.72 7.09
C SER A 55 -7.94 -11.06 6.47
N CYS A 56 -7.18 -12.10 6.78
CA CYS A 56 -7.40 -13.47 6.31
C CYS A 56 -7.96 -14.32 7.44
N ALA A 57 -9.13 -14.95 7.25
CA ALA A 57 -9.79 -15.79 8.24
C ALA A 57 -10.40 -17.03 7.59
N GLU A 58 -10.84 -18.01 8.39
CA GLU A 58 -11.48 -19.22 7.87
C GLU A 58 -12.85 -18.94 7.24
N SER A 59 -13.49 -17.82 7.61
CA SER A 59 -14.73 -17.36 6.99
C SER A 59 -14.62 -15.91 6.52
N ARG A 60 -15.39 -15.57 5.48
CA ARG A 60 -15.51 -14.19 4.96
C ARG A 60 -16.03 -13.23 6.01
N ASP A 61 -17.01 -13.66 6.79
CA ASP A 61 -17.65 -12.82 7.80
C ASP A 61 -16.64 -12.45 8.91
N GLU A 62 -15.88 -13.42 9.40
CA GLU A 62 -14.83 -13.18 10.39
C GLU A 62 -13.73 -12.24 9.84
N ALA A 63 -13.28 -12.48 8.61
CA ALA A 63 -12.28 -11.62 7.98
C ALA A 63 -12.79 -10.17 7.83
N ARG A 64 -14.05 -10.01 7.44
CA ARG A 64 -14.69 -8.71 7.27
C ARG A 64 -14.92 -8.01 8.61
N GLU A 65 -15.41 -8.71 9.62
CA GLU A 65 -15.63 -8.16 10.97
C GLU A 65 -14.30 -7.67 11.57
N ARG A 66 -13.25 -8.48 11.49
CA ARG A 66 -11.90 -8.09 11.92
C ARG A 66 -11.42 -6.85 11.16
N GLY A 67 -11.57 -6.83 9.84
CA GLY A 67 -11.22 -5.67 9.00
C GLY A 67 -11.95 -4.41 9.45
N LEU A 68 -13.26 -4.45 9.58
CA LEU A 68 -14.08 -3.32 10.03
C LEU A 68 -13.67 -2.83 11.42
N LYS A 69 -13.51 -3.76 12.38
CA LYS A 69 -13.17 -3.45 13.77
C LYS A 69 -11.83 -2.72 13.88
N TYR A 70 -10.79 -3.21 13.22
CA TYR A 70 -9.46 -2.68 13.42
C TYR A 70 -9.07 -1.57 12.43
N LEU A 71 -9.55 -1.60 11.19
CA LEU A 71 -9.32 -0.52 10.25
C LEU A 71 -10.07 0.76 10.62
N SER A 72 -11.25 0.65 11.30
CA SER A 72 -11.92 1.83 11.86
C SER A 72 -11.07 2.55 12.91
N ARG A 73 -10.32 1.81 13.72
CA ARG A 73 -9.41 2.36 14.74
C ARG A 73 -8.10 2.91 14.13
N LYS A 74 -7.75 2.45 12.95
CA LYS A 74 -6.57 2.95 12.23
C LYS A 74 -6.72 4.44 11.90
N TRP A 75 -7.93 4.92 11.61
CA TRP A 75 -8.20 6.34 11.37
C TRP A 75 -7.79 7.22 12.56
N ASP A 76 -8.14 6.80 13.78
CA ASP A 76 -7.78 7.55 15.00
C ASP A 76 -6.28 7.54 15.25
N SER A 77 -5.63 6.41 14.96
CA SER A 77 -4.17 6.29 15.08
C SER A 77 -3.45 7.20 14.08
N ILE A 78 -3.91 7.25 12.84
CA ILE A 78 -3.34 8.12 11.80
C ILE A 78 -3.53 9.60 12.18
N ASP A 79 -4.74 10.01 12.57
CA ASP A 79 -5.01 11.40 12.94
C ASP A 79 -4.22 11.82 14.18
N ARG A 80 -4.10 10.93 15.17
CA ARG A 80 -3.29 11.19 16.37
C ARG A 80 -1.80 11.36 16.08
N HIS A 81 -1.30 10.67 15.04
CA HIS A 81 0.10 10.76 14.65
C HIS A 81 0.39 11.95 13.74
N TYR A 82 -0.45 12.16 12.74
CA TYR A 82 -0.23 13.17 11.71
C TYR A 82 -0.99 14.48 11.95
N HIS A 83 -1.94 14.52 12.89
CA HIS A 83 -2.73 15.70 13.21
C HIS A 83 -3.45 16.32 11.99
N PHE A 84 -3.94 15.47 11.07
CA PHE A 84 -4.60 15.96 9.85
C PHE A 84 -5.85 16.78 10.15
N SER A 85 -6.58 16.46 11.23
CA SER A 85 -7.75 17.22 11.68
C SER A 85 -7.41 18.66 12.11
N ASP A 86 -6.17 18.95 12.50
CA ASP A 86 -5.74 20.27 12.96
C ASP A 86 -5.51 21.26 11.80
N GLY A 87 -5.45 20.77 10.56
CA GLY A 87 -5.33 21.61 9.37
C GLY A 87 -3.97 22.28 9.16
N HIS A 88 -2.93 21.90 9.90
CA HIS A 88 -1.61 22.52 9.86
C HIS A 88 -0.91 22.39 8.49
N LEU A 89 -1.34 21.41 7.65
CA LEU A 89 -0.81 21.22 6.30
C LEU A 89 -1.58 22.01 5.23
N ALA A 90 -2.66 22.70 5.62
CA ALA A 90 -3.44 23.52 4.69
C ALA A 90 -2.60 24.73 4.23
N GLY A 91 -2.43 24.87 2.91
CA GLY A 91 -1.63 25.95 2.31
C GLY A 91 -0.12 25.73 2.32
N VAL A 92 0.39 24.60 2.81
CA VAL A 92 1.81 24.26 2.75
C VAL A 92 2.14 23.75 1.35
N LYS A 93 3.06 24.41 0.65
CA LYS A 93 3.49 24.05 -0.71
C LYS A 93 4.09 22.62 -0.73
N GLY A 94 3.58 21.78 -1.64
CA GLY A 94 3.97 20.38 -1.77
C GLY A 94 3.16 19.42 -0.86
N TYR A 95 2.28 19.96 -0.02
CA TYR A 95 1.39 19.18 0.86
C TYR A 95 -0.09 19.40 0.55
N GLU A 96 -0.42 19.90 -0.64
CA GLU A 96 -1.78 20.24 -1.06
C GLU A 96 -2.74 19.05 -0.97
N PHE A 97 -2.24 17.86 -1.28
CA PHE A 97 -3.00 16.62 -1.13
C PHE A 97 -3.39 16.37 0.33
N TYR A 98 -2.43 16.49 1.25
CA TYR A 98 -2.66 16.27 2.68
C TYR A 98 -3.49 17.39 3.31
N GLY A 99 -3.36 18.62 2.84
CA GLY A 99 -4.21 19.75 3.26
C GLY A 99 -5.71 19.50 2.98
N LYS A 100 -6.04 18.77 1.91
CA LYS A 100 -7.43 18.37 1.61
C LYS A 100 -7.96 17.33 2.59
N MET A 101 -7.10 16.53 3.20
CA MET A 101 -7.51 15.49 4.16
C MET A 101 -8.09 16.07 5.45
N THR A 102 -7.75 17.31 5.82
CA THR A 102 -8.31 17.99 6.99
C THR A 102 -9.83 17.90 7.05
N LYS A 103 -10.49 18.20 5.92
CA LYS A 103 -11.97 18.15 5.83
C LYS A 103 -12.50 16.73 5.99
N THR A 104 -11.78 15.74 5.49
CA THR A 104 -12.15 14.33 5.59
C THR A 104 -12.02 13.86 7.04
N TYR A 105 -10.90 14.16 7.70
CA TYR A 105 -10.71 13.79 9.10
C TYR A 105 -11.68 14.51 10.05
N ALA A 106 -12.02 15.76 9.77
CA ALA A 106 -13.05 16.47 10.54
C ALA A 106 -14.42 15.77 10.46
N LYS A 107 -14.76 15.19 9.28
CA LYS A 107 -16.00 14.42 9.09
C LYS A 107 -15.98 13.04 9.75
N MET A 108 -14.81 12.50 10.11
CA MET A 108 -14.72 11.22 10.82
C MET A 108 -15.34 11.22 12.22
N LYS A 109 -15.69 12.39 12.74
CA LYS A 109 -16.49 12.54 13.97
C LYS A 109 -17.96 12.18 13.79
N ASP A 110 -18.47 12.25 12.55
CA ASP A 110 -19.79 11.76 12.19
C ASP A 110 -19.73 10.24 11.98
N GLU A 111 -20.53 9.52 12.76
CA GLU A 111 -20.49 8.06 12.81
C GLU A 111 -20.93 7.43 11.48
N GLY A 112 -21.92 8.00 10.80
CA GLY A 112 -22.38 7.55 9.50
C GLY A 112 -21.35 7.76 8.39
N PHE A 113 -20.64 8.88 8.41
CA PHE A 113 -19.52 9.11 7.50
C PHE A 113 -18.36 8.17 7.80
N ARG A 114 -18.01 8.00 9.07
CA ARG A 114 -16.94 7.11 9.53
C ARG A 114 -17.19 5.66 9.09
N GLN A 115 -18.43 5.18 9.24
CA GLN A 115 -18.79 3.83 8.82
C GLN A 115 -18.58 3.65 7.31
N LYS A 116 -19.10 4.58 6.50
CA LYS A 116 -18.92 4.54 5.03
C LYS A 116 -17.45 4.59 4.62
N ALA A 117 -16.67 5.45 5.25
CA ALA A 117 -15.23 5.56 4.99
C ALA A 117 -14.49 4.27 5.37
N THR A 118 -14.88 3.62 6.48
CA THR A 118 -14.30 2.35 6.91
C THR A 118 -14.71 1.21 5.96
N ASP A 119 -15.97 1.12 5.57
CA ASP A 119 -16.44 0.13 4.59
C ASP A 119 -15.68 0.26 3.26
N PHE A 120 -15.52 1.48 2.76
CA PHE A 120 -14.72 1.76 1.58
C PHE A 120 -13.26 1.32 1.79
N TYR A 121 -12.65 1.70 2.93
CA TYR A 121 -11.25 1.37 3.18
C TYR A 121 -11.02 -0.14 3.30
N VAL A 122 -11.95 -0.87 3.92
CA VAL A 122 -11.92 -2.34 3.97
C VAL A 122 -12.04 -2.94 2.56
N SER A 123 -12.90 -2.37 1.69
CA SER A 123 -13.12 -2.89 0.35
C SER A 123 -11.92 -2.79 -0.59
N ILE A 124 -10.97 -1.93 -0.29
CA ILE A 124 -9.73 -1.75 -1.07
C ILE A 124 -8.53 -2.48 -0.48
N GLN A 125 -8.70 -3.16 0.67
CA GLN A 125 -7.68 -4.02 1.29
C GLN A 125 -7.89 -5.49 0.86
N ILE A 126 -6.99 -6.36 1.26
CA ILE A 126 -7.13 -7.81 1.03
C ILE A 126 -7.84 -8.42 2.23
N VAL A 127 -9.12 -8.78 2.05
CA VAL A 127 -9.99 -9.26 3.12
C VAL A 127 -10.80 -10.45 2.64
N GLY A 128 -10.73 -11.58 3.36
CA GLY A 128 -11.50 -12.77 3.03
C GLY A 128 -10.89 -14.06 3.52
N THR A 129 -11.41 -15.17 3.01
CA THR A 129 -10.82 -16.49 3.19
C THR A 129 -9.47 -16.60 2.46
N PRO A 130 -8.65 -17.63 2.73
CA PRO A 130 -7.39 -17.83 2.00
C PRO A 130 -7.57 -17.84 0.46
N ASP A 131 -8.60 -18.48 -0.05
CA ASP A 131 -8.89 -18.54 -1.48
C ASP A 131 -9.26 -17.17 -2.05
N GLU A 132 -10.05 -16.39 -1.31
CA GLU A 132 -10.41 -15.02 -1.69
C GLU A 132 -9.20 -14.09 -1.63
N CYS A 133 -8.36 -14.20 -0.61
CA CYS A 133 -7.11 -13.45 -0.51
C CYS A 133 -6.19 -13.76 -1.69
N LEU A 134 -6.07 -15.03 -2.07
CA LEU A 134 -5.28 -15.45 -3.23
C LEU A 134 -5.80 -14.81 -4.53
N GLN A 135 -7.11 -14.84 -4.76
CA GLN A 135 -7.74 -14.21 -5.92
C GLN A 135 -7.52 -12.70 -5.94
N GLN A 136 -7.67 -12.04 -4.79
CA GLN A 136 -7.45 -10.60 -4.63
C GLN A 136 -5.99 -10.21 -4.93
N VAL A 137 -5.01 -10.97 -4.44
CA VAL A 137 -3.59 -10.71 -4.77
C VAL A 137 -3.32 -10.87 -6.26
N ARG A 138 -3.87 -11.91 -6.90
CA ARG A 138 -3.74 -12.11 -8.36
C ARG A 138 -4.34 -10.97 -9.15
N GLU A 139 -5.52 -10.51 -8.76
CA GLU A 139 -6.19 -9.38 -9.42
C GLU A 139 -5.40 -8.08 -9.24
N LEU A 140 -4.91 -7.82 -8.03
CA LEU A 140 -4.07 -6.66 -7.77
C LEU A 140 -2.78 -6.68 -8.61
N HIS A 141 -2.14 -7.84 -8.72
CA HIS A 141 -0.98 -8.03 -9.59
C HIS A 141 -1.34 -7.80 -11.07
N ARG A 142 -2.45 -8.36 -11.53
CA ARG A 142 -2.92 -8.19 -12.92
C ARG A 142 -3.15 -6.72 -13.27
N LEU A 143 -3.72 -5.95 -12.36
CA LEU A 143 -4.03 -4.53 -12.58
C LEU A 143 -2.78 -3.64 -12.52
N THR A 144 -1.88 -3.93 -11.59
CA THR A 144 -0.79 -3.00 -11.27
C THR A 144 0.58 -3.46 -11.75
N GLY A 145 0.75 -4.75 -12.06
CA GLY A 145 2.06 -5.34 -12.34
C GLY A 145 3.02 -5.21 -11.16
N LEU A 146 2.51 -5.33 -9.94
CA LEU A 146 3.32 -5.25 -8.72
C LEU A 146 4.39 -6.34 -8.70
N ASP A 147 5.57 -6.00 -8.18
CA ASP A 147 6.68 -6.92 -7.98
C ASP A 147 6.73 -7.42 -6.53
N HIS A 148 6.50 -6.52 -5.60
CA HIS A 148 6.50 -6.84 -4.17
C HIS A 148 5.21 -6.40 -3.51
N LEU A 149 4.68 -7.29 -2.65
CA LEU A 149 3.55 -6.99 -1.78
C LEU A 149 4.03 -6.91 -0.34
N ILE A 150 3.93 -5.73 0.26
CA ILE A 150 4.12 -5.53 1.69
C ILE A 150 2.78 -5.72 2.37
N THR A 151 2.72 -6.69 3.27
CA THR A 151 1.49 -7.11 3.95
C THR A 151 1.48 -6.65 5.41
N GLU A 152 0.50 -5.86 5.79
CA GLU A 152 0.31 -5.42 7.17
C GLU A 152 -0.78 -6.29 7.81
N PHE A 153 -0.41 -7.15 8.76
CA PHE A 153 -1.32 -8.06 9.46
C PHE A 153 -1.76 -7.55 10.83
N ALA A 154 -1.03 -6.59 11.40
CA ALA A 154 -1.33 -5.97 12.69
C ALA A 154 -1.64 -4.49 12.47
N PHE A 155 -2.88 -4.08 12.72
CA PHE A 155 -3.32 -2.70 12.52
C PHE A 155 -4.42 -2.33 13.52
N GLY A 156 -4.56 -1.03 13.79
CA GLY A 156 -5.64 -0.48 14.61
C GLY A 156 -5.72 -1.03 16.05
N GLY A 157 -4.57 -1.40 16.63
CA GLY A 157 -4.53 -1.97 17.98
C GLY A 157 -5.07 -3.40 18.05
N MET A 158 -4.94 -4.17 16.97
CA MET A 158 -5.24 -5.61 16.96
C MET A 158 -4.37 -6.33 18.00
N PRO A 159 -4.94 -7.20 18.85
CA PRO A 159 -4.17 -8.04 19.77
C PRO A 159 -3.15 -8.91 19.01
N HIS A 160 -2.04 -9.19 19.68
CA HIS A 160 -0.96 -9.98 19.09
C HIS A 160 -1.46 -11.34 18.62
N GLU A 161 -2.25 -12.01 19.42
CA GLU A 161 -2.80 -13.34 19.13
C GLU A 161 -3.70 -13.34 17.88
N GLU A 162 -4.56 -12.32 17.73
CA GLU A 162 -5.39 -12.18 16.53
C GLU A 162 -4.54 -11.88 15.28
N SER A 163 -3.52 -11.06 15.43
CA SER A 163 -2.56 -10.73 14.38
C SER A 163 -1.74 -11.94 13.93
N GLU A 164 -1.29 -12.74 14.89
CA GLU A 164 -0.54 -13.97 14.64
C GLU A 164 -1.38 -15.00 13.88
N VAL A 165 -2.63 -15.23 14.29
CA VAL A 165 -3.55 -16.14 13.60
C VAL A 165 -3.79 -15.67 12.16
N ASN A 166 -4.07 -14.39 11.96
CA ASN A 166 -4.23 -13.77 10.66
C ASN A 166 -3.01 -14.00 9.75
N MET A 167 -1.82 -13.69 10.26
CA MET A 167 -0.57 -13.84 9.52
C MET A 167 -0.24 -15.30 9.20
N ARG A 168 -0.38 -16.20 10.17
CA ARG A 168 -0.11 -17.63 9.98
C ARG A 168 -1.03 -18.25 8.94
N LEU A 169 -2.33 -17.97 9.00
CA LEU A 169 -3.29 -18.49 8.03
C LEU A 169 -2.93 -18.06 6.59
N PHE A 170 -2.57 -16.81 6.41
CA PHE A 170 -2.11 -16.31 5.11
C PHE A 170 -0.78 -16.96 4.68
N ALA A 171 0.17 -17.06 5.59
CA ALA A 171 1.48 -17.67 5.32
C ALA A 171 1.37 -19.15 4.95
N ASP A 172 0.48 -19.89 5.60
CA ASP A 172 0.33 -21.34 5.38
C ASP A 172 -0.50 -21.66 4.14
N ARG A 173 -1.52 -20.85 3.82
CA ARG A 173 -2.51 -21.18 2.79
C ARG A 173 -2.38 -20.34 1.51
N VAL A 174 -1.91 -19.11 1.58
CA VAL A 174 -1.84 -18.18 0.43
C VAL A 174 -0.43 -18.07 -0.12
N MET A 175 0.56 -17.78 0.73
CA MET A 175 1.95 -17.58 0.29
C MET A 175 2.53 -18.73 -0.53
N PRO A 176 2.38 -20.02 -0.14
CA PRO A 176 2.99 -21.11 -0.91
C PRO A 176 2.42 -21.26 -2.32
N VAL A 177 1.15 -20.85 -2.51
CA VAL A 177 0.51 -20.87 -3.84
C VAL A 177 1.05 -19.73 -4.68
N LEU A 178 1.12 -18.50 -4.14
CA LEU A 178 1.70 -17.34 -4.83
C LEU A 178 3.17 -17.57 -5.21
N GLN A 179 3.96 -18.18 -4.33
CA GLN A 179 5.36 -18.46 -4.56
C GLN A 179 5.61 -19.47 -5.69
N ARG A 180 4.64 -20.33 -6.01
CA ARG A 180 4.72 -21.29 -7.10
C ARG A 180 4.03 -20.81 -8.38
N ASP A 181 3.27 -19.73 -8.31
CA ASP A 181 2.53 -19.20 -9.45
C ASP A 181 3.50 -18.57 -10.45
N PRO A 182 3.51 -19.03 -11.71
CA PRO A 182 4.41 -18.50 -12.74
C PRO A 182 4.25 -17.00 -12.98
N ALA A 183 3.07 -16.44 -12.73
CA ALA A 183 2.83 -15.00 -12.86
C ALA A 183 3.71 -14.15 -11.94
N PHE A 184 4.16 -14.72 -10.80
CA PHE A 184 5.05 -14.07 -9.84
C PHE A 184 6.50 -14.58 -9.93
N ALA A 185 6.82 -15.49 -10.85
CA ALA A 185 8.15 -16.10 -10.95
C ALA A 185 9.21 -15.14 -11.50
N SER A 186 8.81 -14.19 -12.35
CA SER A 186 9.71 -13.20 -12.97
C SER A 186 10.21 -12.12 -11.99
N ALA A 187 9.58 -12.00 -10.85
CA ALA A 187 9.91 -11.03 -9.80
C ALA A 187 11.03 -11.53 -8.85
N ARG A 188 11.47 -12.79 -8.97
CA ARG A 188 12.53 -13.30 -8.10
C ARG A 188 13.89 -12.84 -8.61
N PRO A 189 14.69 -12.06 -7.81
CA PRO A 189 16.08 -11.87 -8.15
C PRO A 189 16.74 -13.25 -8.22
N SER A 190 17.55 -13.48 -9.26
CA SER A 190 18.38 -14.68 -9.33
C SER A 190 19.20 -14.77 -8.03
N PRO A 191 19.28 -15.95 -7.36
CA PRO A 191 20.13 -16.11 -6.19
C PRO A 191 21.59 -15.74 -6.45
N ASP A 192 21.99 -15.69 -7.71
CA ASP A 192 23.33 -15.31 -8.18
C ASP A 192 23.46 -13.84 -8.60
N ALA A 193 22.40 -13.05 -8.55
CA ALA A 193 22.47 -11.61 -8.83
C ALA A 193 23.20 -10.89 -7.67
N ARG A 194 24.52 -10.97 -7.68
CA ARG A 194 25.35 -10.04 -6.87
C ARG A 194 25.00 -8.63 -7.29
N PRO A 195 24.83 -7.68 -6.34
CA PRO A 195 24.75 -6.28 -6.71
C PRO A 195 25.98 -5.92 -7.52
N THR A 196 25.78 -5.51 -8.75
CA THR A 196 26.85 -4.96 -9.59
C THR A 196 27.40 -3.75 -8.82
N SER A 197 28.67 -3.80 -8.45
CA SER A 197 29.39 -2.77 -7.69
C SER A 197 29.73 -1.54 -8.51
N ASP A 198 28.84 -1.11 -9.39
CA ASP A 198 28.97 0.14 -10.14
C ASP A 198 28.17 1.26 -9.46
N THR A 199 28.44 1.47 -8.17
CA THR A 199 28.14 2.74 -7.54
C THR A 199 29.35 3.63 -7.75
N PRO A 200 29.25 4.75 -8.48
CA PRO A 200 30.32 5.72 -8.52
C PRO A 200 30.53 6.22 -7.09
N THR A 201 31.67 5.89 -6.50
CA THR A 201 32.18 6.52 -5.29
C THR A 201 32.59 7.95 -5.64
N GLY A 202 31.59 8.81 -5.82
CA GLY A 202 31.76 10.25 -5.98
C GLY A 202 31.17 10.94 -4.77
N GLY A 203 32.05 11.30 -3.82
CA GLY A 203 31.66 12.00 -2.62
C GLY A 203 31.05 13.37 -2.90
N VAL A 204 29.95 13.66 -2.21
CA VAL A 204 29.50 15.02 -1.93
C VAL A 204 28.95 15.06 -0.51
N PHE A 205 29.82 15.11 0.46
CA PHE A 205 29.57 15.77 1.73
C PHE A 205 30.89 16.42 2.17
N ALA A 206 31.11 17.67 1.73
CA ALA A 206 32.02 18.59 2.39
C ALA A 206 31.19 19.37 3.42
N PRO A 207 31.59 19.40 4.70
CA PRO A 207 30.95 20.27 5.68
C PRO A 207 31.40 21.71 5.44
N ALA A 208 30.46 22.63 5.46
CA ALA A 208 30.67 24.04 5.66
C ALA A 208 30.38 24.40 7.11
#